data_ac67c978e01e60627d1b53ab1b86252a
#
_entry.id   ac67c978e01e60627d1b53ab1b86252a
#
_cell.length_a   1.000
_cell.length_b   1.000
_cell.length_c   1.000
_cell.angle_alpha   90.00
_cell.angle_beta   90.00
_cell.angle_gamma   90.00
#
_symmetry.space_group_name_H-M   'P 1'
#
loop_
_entity.id
_entity.type
_entity.pdbx_description
1 polymer ?
#
loop_
_entity_poly.entity_id
_entity_poly.type
_entity_poly.pdbx_seq_one_letter_code
_entity_poly.pdbx_strand_id
1 'polypeptide(L)'
;MSVLVYTESEEGKFKKIAFEAVSYAKGIANMLDTTVTAVSINGKHTDQLGKYGASKVLSVSSEQLDNFNALAYADVIAQAAQQEASNVVIISSSANCKYLAPLLAINMEAGYVPNSIELPSSVAPFKIKSNVFSNKAFANSEITTEKKLIGLAKNAFGVVENETSSIQENFSPVISEDDLLNKVT
;
A
#
# COMPACT_ATOMS: atom_id res chain seq x y z
N MET A 1 14.97 -3.93 4.56
CA MET A 1 14.28 -3.17 3.48
C MET A 1 13.23 -4.09 2.90
N SER A 2 11.99 -3.64 2.72
CA SER A 2 10.91 -4.45 2.16
C SER A 2 10.06 -3.59 1.20
N VAL A 3 9.22 -4.21 0.37
CA VAL A 3 8.11 -3.52 -0.29
C VAL A 3 6.96 -3.46 0.72
N LEU A 4 6.51 -2.24 1.05
CA LEU A 4 5.35 -2.06 1.93
C LEU A 4 4.06 -2.08 1.11
N VAL A 5 3.01 -2.70 1.62
CA VAL A 5 1.68 -2.65 1.01
C VAL A 5 0.62 -2.33 2.05
N TYR A 6 -0.16 -1.29 1.81
CA TYR A 6 -1.35 -0.99 2.61
C TYR A 6 -2.51 -1.89 2.19
N THR A 7 -3.04 -2.63 3.15
CA THR A 7 -4.14 -3.60 2.95
C THR A 7 -5.44 -3.05 3.49
N GLU A 8 -6.30 -2.62 2.57
CA GLU A 8 -7.58 -2.01 2.91
C GLU A 8 -8.55 -3.03 3.49
N SER A 9 -9.12 -2.69 4.65
CA SER A 9 -10.17 -3.47 5.31
C SER A 9 -11.42 -2.62 5.54
N GLU A 10 -12.56 -3.26 5.64
CA GLU A 10 -13.84 -2.65 6.00
C GLU A 10 -14.50 -3.52 7.07
N GLU A 11 -14.87 -2.92 8.20
CA GLU A 11 -15.39 -3.63 9.37
C GLU A 11 -14.48 -4.81 9.81
N GLY A 12 -13.17 -4.63 9.65
CA GLY A 12 -12.15 -5.63 9.95
C GLY A 12 -11.97 -6.73 8.90
N LYS A 13 -12.70 -6.71 7.78
CA LYS A 13 -12.59 -7.70 6.71
C LYS A 13 -11.79 -7.12 5.54
N PHE A 14 -10.80 -7.88 5.05
CA PHE A 14 -10.05 -7.49 3.86
C PHE A 14 -10.91 -7.56 2.61
N LYS A 15 -10.82 -6.52 1.80
CA LYS A 15 -11.41 -6.50 0.45
C LYS A 15 -10.55 -7.31 -0.51
N LYS A 16 -11.14 -7.85 -1.57
CA LYS A 16 -10.39 -8.56 -2.62
C LYS A 16 -9.20 -7.75 -3.16
N ILE A 17 -9.36 -6.43 -3.26
CA ILE A 17 -8.30 -5.52 -3.73
C ILE A 17 -7.08 -5.49 -2.80
N ALA A 18 -7.25 -5.78 -1.50
CA ALA A 18 -6.13 -5.88 -0.57
C ALA A 18 -5.25 -7.11 -0.90
N PHE A 19 -5.87 -8.27 -1.16
CA PHE A 19 -5.13 -9.46 -1.56
C PHE A 19 -4.44 -9.29 -2.92
N GLU A 20 -5.10 -8.60 -3.86
CA GLU A 20 -4.51 -8.25 -5.14
C GLU A 20 -3.29 -7.34 -4.98
N ALA A 21 -3.38 -6.33 -4.10
CA ALA A 21 -2.26 -5.44 -3.79
C ALA A 21 -1.07 -6.18 -3.16
N VAL A 22 -1.32 -7.15 -2.27
CA VAL A 22 -0.26 -8.01 -1.69
C VAL A 22 0.40 -8.86 -2.78
N SER A 23 -0.41 -9.48 -3.65
CA SER A 23 0.11 -10.27 -4.78
C SER A 23 0.97 -9.43 -5.72
N TYR A 24 0.55 -8.20 -6.02
CA TYR A 24 1.30 -7.25 -6.82
C TYR A 24 2.60 -6.82 -6.14
N ALA A 25 2.54 -6.50 -4.84
CA ALA A 25 3.72 -6.17 -4.03
C ALA A 25 4.72 -7.32 -4.01
N LYS A 26 4.25 -8.58 -3.97
CA LYS A 26 5.10 -9.77 -4.05
C LYS A 26 5.81 -9.87 -5.40
N GLY A 27 5.11 -9.56 -6.49
CA GLY A 27 5.73 -9.49 -7.82
C GLY A 27 6.88 -8.47 -7.88
N ILE A 28 6.67 -7.26 -7.32
CA ILE A 28 7.71 -6.22 -7.26
C ILE A 28 8.85 -6.64 -6.32
N ALA A 29 8.54 -7.22 -5.16
CA ALA A 29 9.53 -7.69 -4.20
C ALA A 29 10.47 -8.74 -4.81
N ASN A 30 9.93 -9.64 -5.64
CA ASN A 30 10.73 -10.61 -6.37
C ASN A 30 11.68 -9.94 -7.39
N MET A 31 11.26 -8.85 -8.05
CA MET A 31 12.12 -8.10 -8.97
C MET A 31 13.23 -7.32 -8.25
N LEU A 32 13.00 -6.97 -6.97
CA LEU A 32 13.93 -6.21 -6.13
C LEU A 32 14.75 -7.11 -5.18
N ASP A 33 14.59 -8.43 -5.28
CA ASP A 33 15.20 -9.43 -4.39
C ASP A 33 14.97 -9.10 -2.90
N THR A 34 13.71 -8.84 -2.54
CA THR A 34 13.34 -8.44 -1.18
C THR A 34 12.02 -9.10 -0.73
N THR A 35 11.51 -8.73 0.43
CA THR A 35 10.29 -9.27 1.03
C THR A 35 9.14 -8.27 0.98
N VAL A 36 7.93 -8.73 1.34
CA VAL A 36 6.74 -7.89 1.45
C VAL A 36 6.35 -7.72 2.91
N THR A 37 6.19 -6.48 3.34
CA THR A 37 5.55 -6.13 4.61
C THR A 37 4.17 -5.53 4.33
N ALA A 38 3.12 -6.14 4.85
CA ALA A 38 1.77 -5.57 4.79
C ALA A 38 1.52 -4.70 6.03
N VAL A 39 0.86 -3.56 5.85
CA VAL A 39 0.31 -2.76 6.95
C VAL A 39 -1.20 -2.82 6.90
N SER A 40 -1.81 -3.18 8.04
CA SER A 40 -3.25 -3.32 8.20
C SER A 40 -3.74 -2.44 9.35
N ILE A 41 -4.74 -1.62 9.10
CA ILE A 41 -5.39 -0.75 10.09
C ILE A 41 -6.76 -1.36 10.42
N ASN A 42 -6.95 -1.73 11.69
CA ASN A 42 -8.16 -2.37 12.22
C ASN A 42 -8.63 -3.61 11.45
N GLY A 43 -7.73 -4.26 10.67
CA GLY A 43 -8.02 -5.52 9.99
C GLY A 43 -7.98 -6.71 10.94
N LYS A 44 -8.90 -7.67 10.75
CA LYS A 44 -8.94 -8.94 11.47
C LYS A 44 -8.41 -10.07 10.60
N HIS A 45 -7.90 -11.14 11.22
CA HIS A 45 -7.37 -12.30 10.49
C HIS A 45 -6.25 -11.92 9.50
N THR A 46 -5.32 -11.11 9.97
CA THR A 46 -4.19 -10.59 9.17
C THR A 46 -3.24 -11.68 8.68
N ASP A 47 -3.28 -12.87 9.29
CA ASP A 47 -2.59 -14.09 8.86
C ASP A 47 -2.91 -14.47 7.40
N GLN A 48 -4.13 -14.18 6.93
CA GLN A 48 -4.56 -14.44 5.55
C GLN A 48 -3.66 -13.77 4.50
N LEU A 49 -3.03 -12.64 4.85
CA LEU A 49 -2.17 -11.90 3.93
C LEU A 49 -0.91 -12.69 3.55
N GLY A 50 -0.46 -13.60 4.41
CA GLY A 50 0.64 -14.51 4.15
C GLY A 50 0.39 -15.45 2.97
N LYS A 51 -0.86 -15.83 2.71
CA LYS A 51 -1.23 -16.66 1.55
C LYS A 51 -0.94 -16.00 0.20
N TYR A 52 -0.83 -14.68 0.18
CA TYR A 52 -0.61 -13.89 -1.03
C TYR A 52 0.79 -13.28 -1.12
N GLY A 53 1.68 -13.61 -0.17
CA GLY A 53 3.10 -13.27 -0.24
C GLY A 53 3.59 -12.26 0.79
N ALA A 54 2.78 -11.84 1.77
CA ALA A 54 3.24 -11.02 2.86
C ALA A 54 4.10 -11.84 3.83
N SER A 55 5.38 -11.51 3.95
CA SER A 55 6.30 -12.16 4.89
C SER A 55 6.19 -11.59 6.30
N LYS A 56 5.65 -10.39 6.42
CA LYS A 56 5.43 -9.68 7.69
C LYS A 56 4.14 -8.87 7.59
N VAL A 57 3.41 -8.79 8.68
CA VAL A 57 2.22 -7.93 8.79
C VAL A 57 2.37 -7.04 10.02
N LEU A 58 2.30 -5.73 9.80
CA LEU A 58 2.19 -4.70 10.82
C LEU A 58 0.71 -4.44 11.06
N SER A 59 0.21 -4.83 12.23
CA SER A 59 -1.20 -4.65 12.61
C SER A 59 -1.34 -3.44 13.51
N VAL A 60 -2.12 -2.46 13.06
CA VAL A 60 -2.51 -1.28 13.84
C VAL A 60 -3.91 -1.49 14.36
N SER A 61 -4.09 -1.43 15.67
CA SER A 61 -5.39 -1.49 16.35
C SER A 61 -5.63 -0.18 17.08
N SER A 62 -6.59 0.63 16.63
CA SER A 62 -6.90 1.92 17.24
C SER A 62 -8.35 2.31 16.95
N GLU A 63 -9.13 2.60 18.01
CA GLU A 63 -10.50 3.12 17.88
C GLU A 63 -10.54 4.47 17.15
N GLN A 64 -9.47 5.28 17.26
CA GLN A 64 -9.35 6.57 16.58
C GLN A 64 -9.32 6.42 15.05
N LEU A 65 -8.98 5.21 14.55
CA LEU A 65 -8.89 4.87 13.14
C LEU A 65 -10.05 3.98 12.65
N ASP A 66 -11.13 3.84 13.43
CA ASP A 66 -12.31 3.06 13.02
C ASP A 66 -13.01 3.69 11.81
N ASN A 67 -13.00 5.01 11.74
CA ASN A 67 -13.45 5.74 10.57
C ASN A 67 -12.25 6.17 9.71
N PHE A 68 -12.39 6.02 8.41
CA PHE A 68 -11.33 6.44 7.50
C PHE A 68 -11.07 7.95 7.61
N ASN A 69 -9.81 8.29 7.90
CA ASN A 69 -9.29 9.65 7.87
C ASN A 69 -8.00 9.64 7.04
N ALA A 70 -8.00 10.35 5.92
CA ALA A 70 -6.91 10.31 4.96
C ALA A 70 -5.57 10.82 5.53
N LEU A 71 -5.59 11.84 6.39
CA LEU A 71 -4.39 12.39 7.04
C LEU A 71 -3.78 11.38 8.01
N ALA A 72 -4.59 10.89 8.97
CA ALA A 72 -4.13 9.94 9.96
C ALA A 72 -3.65 8.62 9.34
N TYR A 73 -4.35 8.12 8.31
CA TYR A 73 -3.94 6.92 7.58
C TYR A 73 -2.65 7.14 6.80
N ALA A 74 -2.47 8.31 6.17
CA ALA A 74 -1.24 8.64 5.46
C ALA A 74 -0.04 8.65 6.40
N ASP A 75 -0.22 9.24 7.59
CA ASP A 75 0.84 9.33 8.58
C ASP A 75 1.21 7.94 9.13
N VAL A 76 0.22 7.12 9.49
CA VAL A 76 0.42 5.73 9.93
C VAL A 76 1.19 4.91 8.90
N ILE A 77 0.83 5.01 7.62
CA ILE A 77 1.49 4.25 6.56
C ILE A 77 2.91 4.77 6.31
N ALA A 78 3.12 6.09 6.40
CA ALA A 78 4.45 6.69 6.27
C ALA A 78 5.38 6.25 7.41
N GLN A 79 4.89 6.21 8.66
CA GLN A 79 5.65 5.71 9.80
C GLN A 79 6.00 4.21 9.62
N ALA A 80 5.06 3.39 9.14
CA ALA A 80 5.31 1.98 8.84
C ALA A 80 6.39 1.83 7.75
N ALA A 81 6.33 2.65 6.70
CA ALA A 81 7.33 2.65 5.63
C ALA A 81 8.73 3.05 6.16
N GLN A 82 8.79 4.02 7.07
CA GLN A 82 10.03 4.43 7.72
C GLN A 82 10.59 3.32 8.61
N GLN A 83 9.77 2.67 9.45
CA GLN A 83 10.19 1.57 10.31
C GLN A 83 10.79 0.42 9.51
N GLU A 84 10.16 0.05 8.40
CA GLU A 84 10.58 -1.05 7.53
C GLU A 84 11.68 -0.65 6.52
N ALA A 85 12.12 0.60 6.52
CA ALA A 85 13.02 1.18 5.52
C ALA A 85 12.56 0.88 4.08
N SER A 86 11.24 1.01 3.84
CA SER A 86 10.60 0.67 2.58
C SER A 86 10.60 1.86 1.62
N ASN A 87 11.35 1.74 0.53
CA ASN A 87 11.41 2.76 -0.52
C ASN A 87 10.32 2.55 -1.60
N VAL A 88 9.59 1.45 -1.56
CA VAL A 88 8.47 1.18 -2.47
C VAL A 88 7.23 0.87 -1.64
N VAL A 89 6.19 1.67 -1.81
CA VAL A 89 4.91 1.51 -1.13
C VAL A 89 3.80 1.31 -2.15
N ILE A 90 2.97 0.30 -1.92
CA ILE A 90 1.83 -0.06 -2.76
C ILE A 90 0.55 0.25 -2.01
N ILE A 91 -0.37 0.91 -2.70
CA ILE A 91 -1.75 1.12 -2.26
C ILE A 91 -2.72 0.68 -3.37
N SER A 92 -3.96 0.43 -3.04
CA SER A 92 -4.99 0.21 -4.06
C SER A 92 -5.50 1.54 -4.63
N SER A 93 -6.05 1.55 -5.85
CA SER A 93 -6.73 2.72 -6.42
C SER A 93 -8.21 2.75 -6.02
N SER A 94 -8.52 2.50 -4.75
CA SER A 94 -9.87 2.63 -4.19
C SER A 94 -10.29 4.10 -4.03
N ALA A 95 -11.55 4.34 -3.71
CA ALA A 95 -12.04 5.70 -3.43
C ALA A 95 -11.26 6.35 -2.27
N ASN A 96 -11.09 5.62 -1.15
CA ASN A 96 -10.34 6.11 0.01
C ASN A 96 -8.87 6.37 -0.33
N CYS A 97 -8.24 5.46 -1.05
CA CYS A 97 -6.83 5.61 -1.41
C CYS A 97 -6.56 6.78 -2.37
N LYS A 98 -7.55 7.25 -3.12
CA LYS A 98 -7.41 8.47 -3.94
C LYS A 98 -7.21 9.74 -3.09
N TYR A 99 -7.85 9.80 -1.92
CA TYR A 99 -7.63 10.89 -0.96
C TYR A 99 -6.35 10.69 -0.15
N LEU A 100 -6.02 9.45 0.17
CA LEU A 100 -4.85 9.07 0.92
C LEU A 100 -3.54 9.31 0.14
N ALA A 101 -3.51 8.94 -1.14
CA ALA A 101 -2.30 8.87 -1.95
C ALA A 101 -1.49 10.18 -2.02
N PRO A 102 -2.08 11.36 -2.30
CA PRO A 102 -1.31 12.59 -2.36
C PRO A 102 -0.71 12.98 -1.00
N LEU A 103 -1.41 12.73 0.09
CA LEU A 103 -0.93 13.02 1.45
C LEU A 103 0.24 12.08 1.79
N LEU A 104 0.09 10.79 1.51
CA LEU A 104 1.14 9.80 1.73
C LEU A 104 2.38 10.09 0.87
N ALA A 105 2.18 10.51 -0.38
CA ALA A 105 3.29 10.87 -1.27
C ALA A 105 4.10 12.05 -0.71
N ILE A 106 3.42 13.06 -0.14
CA ILE A 106 4.08 14.21 0.50
C ILE A 106 4.82 13.78 1.76
N ASN A 107 4.15 13.03 2.67
CA ASN A 107 4.76 12.57 3.92
C ASN A 107 6.00 11.70 3.69
N MET A 108 6.02 10.95 2.60
CA MET A 108 7.15 10.10 2.22
C MET A 108 8.19 10.81 1.34
N GLU A 109 7.90 11.98 0.77
CA GLU A 109 8.68 12.58 -0.32
C GLU A 109 8.81 11.61 -1.53
N ALA A 110 7.73 10.93 -1.86
CA ALA A 110 7.69 9.89 -2.86
C ALA A 110 7.12 10.36 -4.20
N GLY A 111 7.68 9.89 -5.30
CA GLY A 111 7.03 9.98 -6.60
C GLY A 111 5.83 9.03 -6.66
N TYR A 112 4.69 9.51 -7.11
CA TYR A 112 3.44 8.76 -7.15
C TYR A 112 2.97 8.47 -8.57
N VAL A 113 2.69 7.19 -8.86
CA VAL A 113 2.02 6.76 -10.09
C VAL A 113 0.72 6.06 -9.73
N PRO A 114 -0.45 6.65 -10.09
CA PRO A 114 -1.76 6.04 -9.88
C PRO A 114 -2.09 5.01 -10.97
N ASN A 115 -3.07 4.15 -10.67
CA ASN A 115 -3.70 3.23 -11.63
C ASN A 115 -2.70 2.36 -12.42
N SER A 116 -1.67 1.84 -11.75
CA SER A 116 -0.77 0.86 -12.33
C SER A 116 -1.55 -0.39 -12.76
N ILE A 117 -1.23 -0.96 -13.91
CA ILE A 117 -1.95 -2.08 -14.51
C ILE A 117 -1.11 -3.34 -14.70
N GLU A 118 0.18 -3.24 -14.55
CA GLU A 118 1.12 -4.36 -14.68
C GLU A 118 2.34 -4.14 -13.77
N LEU A 119 3.16 -5.17 -13.59
CA LEU A 119 4.43 -5.02 -12.89
C LEU A 119 5.33 -4.01 -13.60
N PRO A 120 6.27 -3.38 -12.86
CA PRO A 120 7.26 -2.52 -13.47
C PRO A 120 7.96 -3.21 -14.64
N SER A 121 8.09 -2.52 -15.77
CA SER A 121 8.85 -3.03 -16.90
C SER A 121 10.36 -3.01 -16.63
N SER A 122 10.79 -2.21 -15.67
CA SER A 122 12.16 -2.12 -15.14
C SER A 122 12.11 -1.56 -13.73
N VAL A 123 13.06 -1.98 -12.88
CA VAL A 123 13.25 -1.43 -11.52
C VAL A 123 14.45 -0.50 -11.42
N ALA A 124 15.30 -0.43 -12.46
CA ALA A 124 16.42 0.49 -12.60
C ALA A 124 16.65 0.86 -14.10
N PRO A 125 16.12 1.99 -14.59
CA PRO A 125 15.21 2.94 -13.94
C PRO A 125 13.84 2.36 -13.63
N PHE A 126 13.13 2.91 -12.64
CA PHE A 126 11.86 2.37 -12.19
C PHE A 126 10.71 2.83 -13.09
N LYS A 127 10.21 1.96 -13.95
CA LYS A 127 9.22 2.27 -14.98
C LYS A 127 7.92 1.53 -14.75
N ILE A 128 6.81 2.30 -14.69
CA ILE A 128 5.45 1.82 -14.44
C ILE A 128 4.54 2.20 -15.60
N LYS A 129 3.71 1.24 -16.02
CA LYS A 129 2.62 1.49 -16.94
C LYS A 129 1.30 1.67 -16.18
N SER A 130 0.58 2.70 -16.50
CA SER A 130 -0.67 3.06 -15.84
C SER A 130 -1.77 3.44 -16.81
N ASN A 131 -3.03 3.26 -16.39
CA ASN A 131 -4.19 3.77 -17.09
C ASN A 131 -4.37 5.27 -16.84
N VAL A 132 -4.62 6.01 -17.90
CA VAL A 132 -4.90 7.46 -17.87
C VAL A 132 -6.16 7.80 -18.69
N PHE A 133 -6.65 9.04 -18.59
CA PHE A 133 -7.85 9.51 -19.32
C PHE A 133 -9.06 8.56 -19.16
N SER A 134 -9.42 8.25 -17.90
CA SER A 134 -10.54 7.33 -17.60
C SER A 134 -10.42 5.99 -18.33
N ASN A 135 -9.22 5.40 -18.30
CA ASN A 135 -8.86 4.12 -18.93
C ASN A 135 -8.89 4.11 -20.48
N LYS A 136 -8.81 5.29 -21.12
CA LYS A 136 -8.80 5.40 -22.59
C LYS A 136 -7.40 5.41 -23.20
N ALA A 137 -6.37 5.61 -22.36
CA ALA A 137 -4.97 5.62 -22.78
C ALA A 137 -4.06 5.01 -21.73
N PHE A 138 -2.84 4.67 -22.14
CA PHE A 138 -1.79 4.21 -21.24
C PHE A 138 -0.67 5.24 -21.16
N ALA A 139 -0.07 5.39 -19.98
CA ALA A 139 1.15 6.14 -19.78
C ALA A 139 2.25 5.21 -19.26
N ASN A 140 3.46 5.41 -19.75
CA ASN A 140 4.67 4.83 -19.18
C ASN A 140 5.38 5.94 -18.41
N SER A 141 5.47 5.79 -17.10
CA SER A 141 6.06 6.76 -16.19
C SER A 141 7.35 6.21 -15.60
N GLU A 142 8.36 7.05 -15.52
CA GLU A 142 9.58 6.76 -14.78
C GLU A 142 9.53 7.50 -13.44
N ILE A 143 9.71 6.77 -12.32
CA ILE A 143 9.79 7.37 -10.99
C ILE A 143 11.26 7.58 -10.67
N THR A 144 11.68 8.84 -10.64
CA THR A 144 13.07 9.23 -10.41
C THR A 144 13.42 9.48 -8.93
N THR A 145 12.42 9.66 -8.09
CA THR A 145 12.60 9.83 -6.64
C THR A 145 13.09 8.55 -5.99
N GLU A 146 13.80 8.66 -4.85
CA GLU A 146 14.25 7.51 -4.09
C GLU A 146 13.07 6.68 -3.60
N LYS A 147 12.05 7.32 -3.00
CA LYS A 147 10.83 6.65 -2.54
C LYS A 147 9.74 6.70 -3.63
N LYS A 148 8.99 5.62 -3.72
CA LYS A 148 8.01 5.37 -4.77
C LYS A 148 6.69 4.94 -4.15
N LEU A 149 5.61 5.62 -4.54
CA LEU A 149 4.24 5.25 -4.21
C LEU A 149 3.52 4.79 -5.47
N ILE A 150 2.92 3.62 -5.44
CA ILE A 150 2.24 3.03 -6.60
C ILE A 150 0.81 2.70 -6.21
N GLY A 151 -0.14 3.26 -6.94
CA GLY A 151 -1.56 2.93 -6.83
C GLY A 151 -1.94 1.84 -7.83
N LEU A 152 -2.25 0.63 -7.37
CA LEU A 152 -2.67 -0.48 -8.22
C LEU A 152 -4.12 -0.29 -8.68
N ALA A 153 -4.37 -0.35 -9.98
CA ALA A 153 -5.71 -0.33 -10.52
C ALA A 153 -6.48 -1.61 -10.13
N LYS A 154 -7.77 -1.47 -9.86
CA LYS A 154 -8.63 -2.58 -9.45
C LYS A 154 -8.74 -3.64 -10.57
N ASN A 155 -8.57 -4.91 -10.21
CA ASN A 155 -8.60 -6.07 -11.10
C ASN A 155 -7.55 -6.02 -12.25
N ALA A 156 -6.46 -5.31 -12.05
CA ALA A 156 -5.40 -5.17 -13.06
C ALA A 156 -4.38 -6.31 -13.03
N PHE A 157 -4.08 -6.83 -11.84
CA PHE A 157 -3.06 -7.85 -11.65
C PHE A 157 -3.66 -9.22 -11.31
N GLY A 158 -4.78 -9.20 -10.59
CA GLY A 158 -5.40 -10.42 -10.05
C GLY A 158 -4.83 -10.84 -8.70
N VAL A 159 -5.52 -11.78 -8.08
CA VAL A 159 -5.11 -12.39 -6.81
C VAL A 159 -4.33 -13.65 -7.10
N VAL A 160 -3.07 -13.70 -6.71
CA VAL A 160 -2.16 -14.84 -6.93
C VAL A 160 -1.75 -15.39 -5.57
N GLU A 161 -2.03 -16.67 -5.34
CA GLU A 161 -1.59 -17.35 -4.14
C GLU A 161 -0.07 -17.57 -4.19
N ASN A 162 0.60 -17.15 -3.13
CA ASN A 162 2.04 -17.26 -2.95
C ASN A 162 2.32 -17.46 -1.46
N GLU A 163 2.00 -18.67 -0.99
CA GLU A 163 1.99 -18.96 0.44
C GLU A 163 3.35 -18.70 1.08
N THR A 164 3.36 -17.80 2.03
CA THR A 164 4.55 -17.36 2.76
C THR A 164 4.23 -17.38 4.25
N SER A 165 5.16 -17.92 5.04
CA SER A 165 5.08 -17.82 6.50
C SER A 165 5.15 -16.34 6.90
N SER A 166 4.11 -15.83 7.53
CA SER A 166 3.94 -14.43 7.86
C SER A 166 4.20 -14.17 9.35
N ILE A 167 5.11 -13.25 9.64
CA ILE A 167 5.34 -12.74 11.00
C ILE A 167 4.28 -11.69 11.30
N GLN A 168 3.54 -11.87 12.39
CA GLN A 168 2.55 -10.89 12.85
C GLN A 168 3.16 -9.99 13.91
N GLU A 169 3.14 -8.68 13.70
CA GLU A 169 3.71 -7.68 14.61
C GLU A 169 2.66 -6.60 14.90
N ASN A 170 2.48 -6.27 16.17
CA ASN A 170 1.66 -5.13 16.56
C ASN A 170 2.47 -3.85 16.33
N PHE A 171 1.91 -2.94 15.55
CA PHE A 171 2.50 -1.65 15.26
C PHE A 171 1.70 -0.54 15.93
N SER A 172 2.37 0.28 16.74
CA SER A 172 1.76 1.40 17.48
C SER A 172 2.31 2.72 16.95
N PRO A 173 1.73 3.27 15.88
CA PRO A 173 2.14 4.56 15.35
C PRO A 173 1.75 5.69 16.29
N VAL A 174 2.44 6.81 16.18
CA VAL A 174 2.02 8.07 16.81
C VAL A 174 0.92 8.68 15.95
N ILE A 175 -0.26 8.90 16.50
CA ILE A 175 -1.39 9.53 15.80
C ILE A 175 -1.51 10.96 16.34
N SER A 176 -1.37 11.95 15.47
CA SER A 176 -1.54 13.36 15.83
C SER A 176 -3.02 13.68 16.07
N GLU A 177 -3.31 14.42 17.15
CA GLU A 177 -4.68 14.92 17.39
C GLU A 177 -5.14 15.86 16.27
N ASP A 178 -4.24 16.63 15.69
CA ASP A 178 -4.53 17.55 14.60
C ASP A 178 -5.01 16.80 13.35
N ASP A 179 -4.48 15.62 13.08
CA ASP A 179 -4.90 14.79 11.96
C ASP A 179 -6.31 14.21 12.15
N LEU A 180 -6.75 14.06 13.41
CA LEU A 180 -8.07 13.54 13.76
C LEU A 180 -9.18 14.62 13.73
N LEU A 181 -8.83 15.90 13.74
CA LEU A 181 -9.79 17.00 13.73
C LEU A 181 -10.58 17.12 12.43
N ASN A 182 -10.05 16.61 11.32
CA ASN A 182 -10.70 16.62 10.02
C ASN A 182 -11.70 15.45 9.88
N LYS A 183 -12.84 15.55 10.59
CA LYS A 183 -13.95 14.62 10.39
C LYS A 183 -14.70 15.01 9.12
N VAL A 184 -14.74 14.11 8.16
CA VAL A 184 -15.69 14.21 7.04
C VAL A 184 -17.07 13.95 7.63
N THR A 185 -17.90 14.99 7.69
CA THR A 185 -19.31 14.91 8.10
C THR A 185 -20.17 14.44 6.93
#